data_ac9d6ce7804e6e689f2fa35f95fff0db
#
_entry.id   ac9d6ce7804e6e689f2fa35f95fff0db
#
_cell.length_a   1.000
_cell.length_b   1.000
_cell.length_c   1.000
_cell.angle_alpha   90.00
_cell.angle_beta   90.00
_cell.angle_gamma   90.00
#
_symmetry.space_group_name_H-M   'P 1'
#
loop_
_entity.id
_entity.type
_entity.pdbx_description
1 polymer ?
#
loop_
_entity_poly.entity_id
_entity_poly.type
_entity_poly.pdbx_seq_one_letter_code
_entity_poly.pdbx_strand_id
1 'polypeptide(L)'
;MKPLRVFLLSLVFVCIGSNVFADSLVINYSNNKKLYKWDGTNISNYSTNKKLYKWDGKNIANYSNNKKLYKWDGTNISNYSNNKKLYKLNGNTVSVYSTNKKLLKVDGLIPIPILIILVTGIL
;
A
#
# COMPACT_ATOMS: atom_id res chain seq x y z
N MET A 1 6.48 4.09 -20.68
CA MET A 1 6.20 3.59 -19.47
C MET A 1 4.89 3.00 -19.38
N LYS A 2 4.78 1.81 -18.89
CA LYS A 2 3.64 1.15 -18.93
C LYS A 2 2.91 1.32 -17.70
N PRO A 3 1.73 1.63 -17.66
CA PRO A 3 0.95 1.71 -16.49
C PRO A 3 0.83 0.33 -15.90
N LEU A 4 1.21 0.25 -14.69
CA LEU A 4 1.04 -0.95 -14.00
C LEU A 4 -0.37 -0.99 -13.54
N ARG A 5 -1.15 -1.83 -14.13
CA ARG A 5 -2.51 -1.95 -13.69
C ARG A 5 -2.57 -2.98 -12.60
N VAL A 6 -2.32 -2.55 -11.45
CA VAL A 6 -2.47 -3.40 -10.30
C VAL A 6 -3.76 -3.00 -9.65
N PHE A 7 -4.71 -3.93 -9.62
CA PHE A 7 -5.91 -3.68 -8.93
C PHE A 7 -5.81 -4.28 -7.58
N LEU A 8 -6.28 -3.54 -6.65
CA LEU A 8 -6.35 -3.98 -5.36
C LEU A 8 -7.63 -4.63 -5.17
N LEU A 9 -7.64 -5.88 -5.03
CA LEU A 9 -8.77 -6.56 -4.62
C LEU A 9 -8.66 -6.77 -3.20
N SER A 10 -9.20 -5.91 -2.55
CA SER A 10 -9.27 -6.14 -1.22
C SER A 10 -10.33 -7.08 -0.96
N LEU A 11 -10.15 -8.03 -0.43
CA LEU A 11 -10.96 -8.79 -0.17
C LEU A 11 -11.34 -9.12 0.96
N VAL A 12 -12.17 -9.16 1.19
CA VAL A 12 -12.90 -9.97 1.82
C VAL A 12 -12.54 -10.14 3.09
N PHE A 13 -13.10 -9.67 3.90
CA PHE A 13 -12.91 -9.96 5.12
C PHE A 13 -14.07 -10.56 5.65
N VAL A 14 -13.88 -11.49 6.26
CA VAL A 14 -14.84 -12.10 7.04
C VAL A 14 -14.66 -11.55 8.37
N CYS A 15 -15.44 -10.66 8.68
CA CYS A 15 -15.39 -10.11 9.93
C CYS A 15 -16.11 -10.97 10.89
N ILE A 16 -15.45 -11.78 11.58
CA ILE A 16 -16.09 -12.57 12.55
C ILE A 16 -15.80 -11.93 13.85
N GLY A 17 -16.56 -10.95 14.16
CA GLY A 17 -16.52 -10.43 15.51
C GLY A 17 -15.25 -9.85 16.05
N SER A 18 -14.24 -9.68 15.25
CA SER A 18 -13.03 -9.03 15.69
C SER A 18 -12.64 -8.03 14.64
N ASN A 19 -11.97 -7.00 15.04
CA ASN A 19 -11.56 -5.97 14.13
C ASN A 19 -10.26 -6.28 13.42
N VAL A 20 -10.08 -7.53 13.06
CA VAL A 20 -8.86 -7.90 12.39
C VAL A 20 -9.10 -7.78 10.90
N PHE A 21 -8.24 -7.03 10.23
CA PHE A 21 -8.30 -7.00 8.80
C PHE A 21 -7.89 -8.34 8.27
N ALA A 22 -8.66 -8.88 7.40
CA ALA A 22 -8.28 -10.08 6.72
C ALA A 22 -7.10 -9.77 5.82
N ASP A 23 -6.38 -10.77 5.44
CA ASP A 23 -5.28 -10.64 4.52
C ASP A 23 -5.77 -10.01 3.23
N SER A 24 -5.00 -9.08 2.72
CA SER A 24 -5.30 -8.44 1.46
C SER A 24 -4.30 -8.90 0.40
N LEU A 25 -4.77 -8.96 -0.83
CA LEU A 25 -3.95 -9.38 -1.94
C LEU A 25 -3.83 -8.26 -2.95
N VAL A 26 -2.65 -8.13 -3.54
CA VAL A 26 -2.45 -7.29 -4.72
C VAL A 26 -2.41 -8.23 -5.92
N ILE A 27 -3.28 -8.00 -6.85
CA ILE A 27 -3.48 -8.89 -7.99
C ILE A 27 -3.25 -8.13 -9.28
N ASN A 28 -2.56 -8.78 -10.21
CA ASN A 28 -2.39 -8.21 -11.54
C ASN A 28 -3.72 -8.31 -12.28
N TYR A 29 -4.23 -7.19 -12.73
CA TYR A 29 -5.55 -7.13 -13.34
C TYR A 29 -5.65 -7.95 -14.62
N SER A 30 -4.61 -7.91 -15.43
CA SER A 30 -4.69 -8.53 -16.76
C SER A 30 -4.71 -10.05 -16.72
N ASN A 31 -4.05 -10.66 -15.75
CA ASN A 31 -3.95 -12.12 -15.70
C ASN A 31 -4.36 -12.73 -14.36
N ASN A 32 -4.91 -11.93 -13.47
CA ASN A 32 -5.34 -12.37 -12.13
C ASN A 32 -4.23 -13.01 -11.30
N LYS A 33 -2.98 -12.76 -11.65
CA LYS A 33 -1.88 -13.31 -10.90
C LYS A 33 -1.73 -12.60 -9.57
N LYS A 34 -1.67 -13.37 -8.49
CA LYS A 34 -1.48 -12.81 -7.15
C LYS A 34 -0.01 -12.44 -6.99
N LEU A 35 0.23 -11.19 -6.66
CA LEU A 35 1.58 -10.64 -6.59
C LEU A 35 2.08 -10.51 -5.16
N TYR A 36 1.29 -9.90 -4.32
CA TYR A 36 1.69 -9.57 -2.94
C TYR A 36 0.55 -9.85 -1.99
N LYS A 37 0.89 -10.06 -0.73
CA LYS A 37 -0.12 -10.24 0.31
C LYS A 37 0.23 -9.39 1.52
N TRP A 38 -0.81 -8.99 2.23
CA TRP A 38 -0.73 -8.18 3.43
C TRP A 38 -1.32 -9.00 4.57
N ASP A 39 -0.56 -9.18 5.64
CA ASP A 39 -1.00 -9.99 6.77
C ASP A 39 -1.37 -9.17 8.01
N GLY A 40 -1.47 -7.87 7.88
CA GLY A 40 -1.75 -6.98 8.99
C GLY A 40 -0.52 -6.27 9.51
N THR A 41 0.66 -6.74 9.16
CA THR A 41 1.92 -6.16 9.60
C THR A 41 2.94 -6.11 8.47
N ASN A 42 2.97 -7.15 7.64
CA ASN A 42 3.99 -7.28 6.60
C ASN A 42 3.39 -7.40 5.23
N ILE A 43 4.12 -6.87 4.25
CA ILE A 43 3.82 -7.10 2.84
C ILE A 43 4.83 -8.12 2.33
N SER A 44 4.31 -9.20 1.78
CA SER A 44 5.14 -10.30 1.30
C SER A 44 4.87 -10.60 -0.16
N ASN A 45 5.86 -11.17 -0.82
CA ASN A 45 5.68 -11.71 -2.16
C ASN A 45 4.75 -12.91 -2.03
N TYR A 46 3.73 -12.98 -2.88
CA TYR A 46 2.73 -14.04 -2.73
C TYR A 46 3.32 -15.42 -3.05
N SER A 47 4.09 -15.51 -4.12
CA SER A 47 4.59 -16.82 -4.58
C SER A 47 5.67 -17.40 -3.69
N THR A 48 6.51 -16.57 -3.10
CA THR A 48 7.65 -17.04 -2.30
C THR A 48 7.46 -16.87 -0.81
N ASN A 49 6.43 -16.15 -0.39
CA ASN A 49 6.19 -15.77 1.00
C ASN A 49 7.30 -14.90 1.59
N LYS A 50 8.19 -14.38 0.76
CA LYS A 50 9.26 -13.53 1.25
C LYS A 50 8.70 -12.21 1.74
N LYS A 51 9.01 -11.85 2.98
CA LYS A 51 8.58 -10.58 3.53
C LYS A 51 9.44 -9.46 2.97
N LEU A 52 8.79 -8.46 2.40
CA LEU A 52 9.46 -7.35 1.72
C LEU A 52 9.46 -6.08 2.54
N TYR A 53 8.32 -5.74 3.09
CA TYR A 53 8.14 -4.50 3.86
C TYR A 53 7.34 -4.78 5.11
N LYS A 54 7.54 -3.94 6.11
CA LYS A 54 6.76 -4.01 7.33
C LYS A 54 6.19 -2.65 7.68
N TRP A 55 5.11 -2.66 8.42
CA TRP A 55 4.34 -1.48 8.77
C TRP A 55 4.21 -1.41 10.28
N ASP A 56 4.53 -0.26 10.85
CA ASP A 56 4.44 -0.08 12.29
C ASP A 56 3.21 0.76 12.71
N GLY A 57 2.29 1.01 11.79
CA GLY A 57 1.13 1.86 12.01
C GLY A 57 1.29 3.25 11.45
N LYS A 58 2.50 3.65 11.11
CA LYS A 58 2.81 4.97 10.65
C LYS A 58 3.87 4.99 9.57
N ASN A 59 4.82 4.09 9.64
CA ASN A 59 5.94 4.04 8.71
C ASN A 59 6.00 2.70 7.99
N ILE A 60 6.40 2.74 6.72
CA ILE A 60 6.72 1.53 5.99
C ILE A 60 8.22 1.42 5.88
N ALA A 61 8.75 0.26 6.18
CA ALA A 61 10.18 0.00 6.20
C ALA A 61 10.51 -1.28 5.45
N ASN A 62 11.74 -1.36 4.96
CA ASN A 62 12.25 -2.61 4.42
C ASN A 62 12.25 -3.66 5.53
N TYR A 63 11.80 -4.85 5.22
CA TYR A 63 11.82 -5.93 6.20
C TYR A 63 13.24 -6.36 6.54
N SER A 64 14.11 -6.42 5.51
CA SER A 64 15.46 -6.97 5.69
C SER A 64 16.38 -6.13 6.55
N ASN A 65 16.29 -4.81 6.46
CA ASN A 65 17.22 -3.93 7.16
C ASN A 65 16.56 -2.88 8.03
N ASN A 66 15.24 -2.95 8.17
CA ASN A 66 14.48 -2.01 9.01
C ASN A 66 14.55 -0.56 8.57
N LYS A 67 15.05 -0.30 7.37
CA LYS A 67 15.15 1.08 6.90
C LYS A 67 13.77 1.63 6.59
N LYS A 68 13.39 2.71 7.25
CA LYS A 68 12.12 3.37 7.02
C LYS A 68 12.16 4.16 5.73
N LEU A 69 11.15 3.96 4.90
CA LEU A 69 11.10 4.55 3.57
C LEU A 69 10.11 5.69 3.47
N TYR A 70 8.90 5.47 3.91
CA TYR A 70 7.81 6.44 3.84
C TYR A 70 7.03 6.45 5.11
N LYS A 71 6.33 7.55 5.34
CA LYS A 71 5.47 7.67 6.51
C LYS A 71 4.11 8.25 6.13
N TRP A 72 3.14 7.96 6.95
CA TRP A 72 1.76 8.34 6.78
C TRP A 72 1.33 9.17 7.99
N ASP A 73 0.74 10.34 7.73
CA ASP A 73 0.31 11.21 8.82
C ASP A 73 -1.21 11.28 8.98
N GLY A 74 -1.93 10.39 8.31
CA GLY A 74 -3.40 10.41 8.32
C GLY A 74 -3.98 10.94 7.02
N THR A 75 -3.22 11.67 6.25
CA THR A 75 -3.66 12.26 4.98
C THR A 75 -2.57 12.19 3.92
N ASN A 76 -1.33 12.36 4.31
CA ASN A 76 -0.21 12.49 3.37
C ASN A 76 0.79 11.36 3.49
N ILE A 77 1.35 10.98 2.36
CA ILE A 77 2.48 10.06 2.29
C ILE A 77 3.72 10.90 2.04
N SER A 78 4.70 10.77 2.93
CA SER A 78 5.92 11.57 2.87
C SER A 78 7.14 10.67 2.86
N ASN A 79 8.24 11.18 2.30
CA ASN A 79 9.52 10.52 2.46
C ASN A 79 9.89 10.52 3.92
N TYR A 80 10.38 9.40 4.43
CA TYR A 80 10.82 9.35 5.82
C TYR A 80 12.07 10.19 6.03
N SER A 81 13.02 10.14 5.09
CA SER A 81 14.32 10.76 5.28
C SER A 81 14.30 12.28 5.33
N ASN A 82 13.45 12.90 4.55
CA ASN A 82 13.43 14.38 4.46
C ASN A 82 12.07 15.01 4.74
N ASN A 83 11.11 14.20 5.15
CA ASN A 83 9.75 14.66 5.47
C ASN A 83 9.01 15.32 4.30
N LYS A 84 9.50 15.16 3.09
CA LYS A 84 8.85 15.76 1.93
C LYS A 84 7.54 15.04 1.64
N LYS A 85 6.45 15.80 1.59
CA LYS A 85 5.15 15.26 1.25
C LYS A 85 5.09 14.96 -0.24
N LEU A 86 4.76 13.74 -0.58
CA LEU A 86 4.74 13.28 -1.96
C LEU A 86 3.34 13.11 -2.51
N TYR A 87 2.47 12.49 -1.73
CA TYR A 87 1.10 12.18 -2.15
C TYR A 87 0.13 12.49 -1.05
N LYS A 88 -1.11 12.73 -1.43
CA LYS A 88 -2.17 12.93 -0.44
C LYS A 88 -3.39 12.11 -0.83
N LEU A 89 -4.09 11.64 0.19
CA LEU A 89 -5.34 10.93 0.02
C LEU A 89 -6.46 11.86 0.44
N ASN A 90 -7.35 12.17 -0.49
CA ASN A 90 -8.48 13.03 -0.23
C ASN A 90 -9.74 12.23 -0.55
N GLY A 91 -10.43 11.78 0.49
CA GLY A 91 -11.55 10.88 0.30
C GLY A 91 -11.06 9.56 -0.24
N ASN A 92 -11.38 9.27 -1.50
CA ASN A 92 -10.96 8.04 -2.15
C ASN A 92 -10.00 8.29 -3.31
N THR A 93 -9.44 9.49 -3.41
CA THR A 93 -8.56 9.86 -4.52
C THR A 93 -7.16 10.16 -4.01
N VAL A 94 -6.16 9.53 -4.63
CA VAL A 94 -4.76 9.81 -4.33
C VAL A 94 -4.21 10.74 -5.39
N SER A 95 -3.60 11.82 -4.94
CA SER A 95 -3.05 12.86 -5.81
C SER A 95 -1.60 13.13 -5.46
N VAL A 96 -0.86 13.65 -6.43
CA VAL A 96 0.49 14.17 -6.18
C VAL A 96 0.36 15.40 -5.30
N TYR A 97 1.12 15.48 -4.24
CA TYR A 97 0.97 16.57 -3.27
C TYR A 97 1.26 17.93 -3.90
N SER A 98 2.33 18.04 -4.65
CA SER A 98 2.78 19.33 -5.19
C SER A 98 1.91 19.87 -6.32
N THR A 99 1.32 19.00 -7.13
CA THR A 99 0.59 19.41 -8.33
C THR A 99 -0.90 19.18 -8.26
N ASN A 100 -1.35 18.46 -7.24
CA ASN A 100 -2.75 18.02 -7.14
C ASN A 100 -3.20 17.10 -8.28
N LYS A 101 -2.25 16.57 -9.04
CA LYS A 101 -2.59 15.65 -10.11
C LYS A 101 -3.15 14.37 -9.54
N LYS A 102 -4.33 13.99 -9.96
CA LYS A 102 -4.98 12.77 -9.50
C LYS A 102 -4.31 11.56 -10.14
N LEU A 103 -3.92 10.60 -9.33
CA LEU A 103 -3.23 9.41 -9.79
C LEU A 103 -4.11 8.18 -9.82
N LEU A 104 -4.85 7.95 -8.75
CA LEU A 104 -5.70 6.79 -8.69
C LEU A 104 -6.85 7.01 -7.73
N LYS A 105 -7.86 6.20 -7.91
CA LYS A 105 -9.03 6.21 -7.08
C LYS A 105 -9.07 4.90 -6.32
N VAL A 106 -9.32 4.97 -5.03
CA VAL A 106 -9.42 3.80 -4.19
C VAL A 106 -10.88 3.43 -4.06
N ASP A 107 -11.20 2.19 -4.38
CA ASP A 107 -12.54 1.71 -4.28
C ASP A 107 -12.62 0.76 -3.10
N GLY A 108 -13.29 1.16 -2.06
CA GLY A 108 -13.39 0.39 -0.84
C GLY A 108 -12.25 0.67 0.12
N LEU A 109 -12.10 -0.22 1.10
CA LEU A 109 -11.07 -0.07 2.12
C LEU A 109 -9.77 -0.68 1.65
N ILE A 110 -8.70 0.05 1.84
CA ILE A 110 -7.39 -0.42 1.45
C ILE A 110 -6.42 -0.19 2.61
N PRO A 111 -5.61 -1.17 2.97
CA PRO A 111 -4.57 -0.94 3.96
C PRO A 111 -3.60 0.13 3.49
N ILE A 112 -3.30 1.07 4.35
CA ILE A 112 -2.42 2.19 3.99
C ILE A 112 -1.06 1.72 3.46
N PRO A 113 -0.40 0.72 4.05
CA PRO A 113 0.89 0.29 3.49
C PRO A 113 0.78 -0.23 2.06
N ILE A 114 -0.33 -0.88 1.71
CA ILE A 114 -0.56 -1.30 0.34
C ILE A 114 -0.70 -0.07 -0.57
N LEU A 115 -1.43 0.93 -0.12
CA LEU A 115 -1.59 2.16 -0.88
C LEU A 115 -0.23 2.82 -1.12
N ILE A 116 0.61 2.86 -0.10
CA ILE A 116 1.93 3.46 -0.21
C ILE A 116 2.78 2.75 -1.27
N ILE A 117 2.81 1.43 -1.26
CA ILE A 117 3.64 0.73 -2.23
C ILE A 117 3.11 0.89 -3.65
N LEU A 118 1.81 1.05 -3.81
CA LEU A 118 1.23 1.23 -5.13
C LEU A 118 1.58 2.60 -5.71
N VAL A 119 1.44 3.65 -4.93
CA VAL A 119 1.65 5.00 -5.46
C VAL A 119 3.11 5.36 -5.57
N THR A 120 3.95 4.84 -4.70
CA THR A 120 5.38 5.14 -4.73
C THR A 120 6.15 4.26 -5.72
N GLY A 121 5.57 3.14 -6.10
CA GLY A 121 6.22 2.26 -7.06
C GLY A 121 7.44 1.54 -6.53
N ILE A 122 7.51 1.28 -5.22
CA ILE A 122 8.68 0.61 -4.65
C ILE A 122 8.65 -0.91 -4.83
N LEU A 123 7.63 -1.41 -5.45
CA LEU A 123 7.55 -2.85 -5.75
C LEU A 123 8.38 -3.24 -6.95
#